data_4efe15a6b58d3c050055f86734138145
#
_entry.id   4efe15a6b58d3c050055f86734138145
#
_cell.length_a   1.000
_cell.length_b   1.000
_cell.length_c   1.000
_cell.angle_alpha   90.00
_cell.angle_beta   90.00
_cell.angle_gamma   90.00
#
_symmetry.space_group_name_H-M   'P 1'
#
loop_
_entity.id
_entity.type
_entity.pdbx_description
1 polymer ?
#
loop_
_entity_poly.entity_id
_entity_poly.type
_entity_poly.pdbx_seq_one_letter_code
_entity_poly.pdbx_strand_id
1 'polypeptide(L)'
;MVAFSSWGRLYKAPHRLYAPAHRFLSLPSVTDDSKGGKLLPRGNGRSYGDACLNSSGTLIWSVFLDSILDIDPAAGTVRVEAGVLLRDLQRLLVTRGFMLPVTPGTQEITVGGAIASDVHCKNHHRFGTFGCHVLSFTLL
;
A
#
# COMPACT_ATOMS: atom_id res chain seq x y z
N MET A 1 -2.37 19.17 11.68
CA MET A 1 -2.31 17.72 11.98
C MET A 1 -3.62 17.08 11.58
N VAL A 2 -3.58 15.87 11.05
CA VAL A 2 -4.76 15.11 10.61
C VAL A 2 -4.90 13.88 11.50
N ALA A 3 -6.12 13.55 11.93
CA ALA A 3 -6.37 12.38 12.76
C ALA A 3 -6.76 11.18 11.91
N PHE A 4 -5.98 10.11 12.00
CA PHE A 4 -6.25 8.84 11.34
C PHE A 4 -6.58 7.74 12.35
N SER A 5 -7.34 6.75 11.91
CA SER A 5 -7.55 5.48 12.60
C SER A 5 -7.10 4.31 11.72
N SER A 6 -6.84 3.16 12.35
CA SER A 6 -6.66 1.87 11.66
C SER A 6 -8.03 1.25 11.30
N TRP A 7 -8.01 0.02 10.77
CA TRP A 7 -9.22 -0.72 10.40
C TRP A 7 -10.23 -0.85 11.56
N GLY A 8 -9.73 -1.21 12.75
CA GLY A 8 -10.61 -1.44 13.92
C GLY A 8 -11.24 -0.19 14.51
N ARG A 9 -10.75 1.02 14.13
CA ARG A 9 -11.26 2.33 14.57
C ARG A 9 -11.29 2.54 16.09
N LEU A 10 -10.55 1.73 16.85
CA LEU A 10 -10.50 1.79 18.31
C LEU A 10 -9.74 3.02 18.82
N TYR A 11 -8.83 3.53 18.00
CA TYR A 11 -7.95 4.63 18.35
C TYR A 11 -7.78 5.59 17.18
N LYS A 12 -7.81 6.89 17.46
CA LYS A 12 -7.45 7.96 16.51
C LYS A 12 -6.23 8.70 17.03
N ALA A 13 -5.22 8.83 16.20
CA ALA A 13 -4.01 9.56 16.52
C ALA A 13 -3.82 10.76 15.59
N PRO A 14 -3.32 11.90 16.13
CA PRO A 14 -2.90 13.03 15.31
C PRO A 14 -1.55 12.74 14.65
N HIS A 15 -1.43 13.09 13.37
CA HIS A 15 -0.22 12.87 12.58
C HIS A 15 0.13 14.11 11.76
N ARG A 16 1.40 14.31 11.48
CA ARG A 16 1.83 15.10 10.33
C ARG A 16 1.60 14.23 9.08
N LEU A 17 1.21 14.87 8.00
CA LEU A 17 0.93 14.17 6.75
C LEU A 17 1.88 14.65 5.66
N TYR A 18 2.53 13.70 5.02
CA TYR A 18 3.21 13.88 3.75
C TYR A 18 2.51 13.01 2.72
N ALA A 19 1.93 13.64 1.71
CA ALA A 19 1.23 12.97 0.62
C ALA A 19 1.99 13.24 -0.68
N PRO A 20 2.84 12.31 -1.13
CA PRO A 20 3.57 12.49 -2.39
C PRO A 20 2.57 12.51 -3.56
N ALA A 21 2.67 13.53 -4.41
CA ALA A 21 1.82 13.65 -5.59
C ALA A 21 2.34 12.81 -6.78
N HIS A 22 3.59 12.39 -6.74
CA HIS A 22 4.20 11.50 -7.73
C HIS A 22 5.45 10.81 -7.16
N ARG A 23 5.81 9.65 -7.74
CA ARG A 23 6.89 8.77 -7.28
C ARG A 23 8.31 9.37 -7.32
N PHE A 24 8.51 10.48 -7.99
CA PHE A 24 9.82 11.15 -8.08
C PHE A 24 10.05 12.21 -6.99
N LEU A 25 9.06 12.43 -6.11
CA LEU A 25 9.24 13.35 -4.99
C LEU A 25 10.16 12.74 -3.95
N SER A 26 11.15 13.53 -3.52
CA SER A 26 12.01 13.15 -2.41
C SER A 26 11.19 13.00 -1.13
N LEU A 27 11.46 11.95 -0.37
CA LEU A 27 10.89 11.79 0.95
C LEU A 27 11.40 12.89 1.91
N PRO A 28 10.59 13.30 2.90
CA PRO A 28 11.07 14.20 3.94
C PRO A 28 12.31 13.63 4.62
N SER A 29 13.32 14.46 4.87
CA SER A 29 14.49 14.02 5.60
C SER A 29 14.11 13.54 7.01
N VAL A 30 14.62 12.37 7.39
CA VAL A 30 14.43 11.77 8.72
C VAL A 30 15.28 12.46 9.79
N THR A 31 16.17 13.39 9.41
CA THR A 31 17.23 13.92 10.25
C THR A 31 16.76 14.92 11.32
N ASP A 32 15.50 15.31 11.36
CA ASP A 32 15.01 16.20 12.41
C ASP A 32 14.38 15.41 13.57
N ASP A 33 15.23 14.73 14.35
CA ASP A 33 14.85 14.00 15.56
C ASP A 33 14.23 14.90 16.65
N SER A 34 14.46 16.21 16.58
CA SER A 34 13.98 17.19 17.57
C SER A 34 12.44 17.35 17.56
N LYS A 35 11.76 16.85 16.51
CA LYS A 35 10.30 16.97 16.34
C LYS A 35 9.57 15.63 16.20
N GLY A 36 10.13 14.55 16.72
CA GLY A 36 9.51 13.21 16.65
C GLY A 36 9.59 12.59 15.24
N GLY A 37 10.77 12.60 14.66
CA GLY A 37 11.14 12.38 13.27
C GLY A 37 10.90 10.99 12.68
N LYS A 38 10.04 10.13 13.23
CA LYS A 38 9.75 8.83 12.61
C LYS A 38 8.78 8.98 11.45
N LEU A 39 9.13 8.41 10.31
CA LEU A 39 8.28 8.29 9.13
C LEU A 39 7.62 6.92 9.12
N LEU A 40 6.35 6.85 8.76
CA LEU A 40 5.63 5.60 8.57
C LEU A 40 4.86 5.64 7.26
N PRO A 41 5.16 4.75 6.29
CA PRO A 41 4.33 4.58 5.11
C PRO A 41 2.93 4.10 5.50
N ARG A 42 1.91 4.69 4.89
CA ARG A 42 0.51 4.35 5.12
C ARG A 42 -0.23 4.31 3.79
N GLY A 43 -0.82 3.16 3.49
CA GLY A 43 -1.78 3.00 2.40
C GLY A 43 -3.19 3.41 2.84
N ASN A 44 -4.18 2.61 2.51
CA ASN A 44 -5.60 2.87 2.78
C ASN A 44 -6.06 2.55 4.22
N GLY A 45 -5.12 2.32 5.16
CA GLY A 45 -5.43 2.16 6.58
C GLY A 45 -6.21 0.88 6.93
N ARG A 46 -5.94 -0.20 6.24
CA ARG A 46 -6.62 -1.50 6.45
C ARG A 46 -5.84 -2.45 7.35
N SER A 47 -4.77 -1.98 7.99
CA SER A 47 -4.01 -2.77 8.95
C SER A 47 -4.77 -2.96 10.25
N TYR A 48 -4.58 -4.10 10.88
CA TYR A 48 -5.08 -4.38 12.21
C TYR A 48 -4.26 -3.66 13.29
N GLY A 49 -4.85 -3.50 14.47
CA GLY A 49 -4.22 -2.79 15.57
C GLY A 49 -3.87 -1.35 15.18
N ASP A 50 -2.69 -0.90 15.56
CA ASP A 50 -2.14 0.44 15.31
C ASP A 50 -0.98 0.45 14.31
N ALA A 51 -0.72 -0.65 13.61
CA ALA A 51 0.42 -0.81 12.71
C ALA A 51 0.55 0.26 11.62
N CYS A 52 -0.56 0.91 11.24
CA CYS A 52 -0.58 2.01 10.27
C CYS A 52 -0.69 3.39 10.92
N LEU A 53 -0.43 3.50 12.23
CA LEU A 53 -0.47 4.74 13.00
C LEU A 53 0.91 5.05 13.58
N ASN A 54 1.27 6.33 13.61
CA ASN A 54 2.53 6.84 14.16
C ASN A 54 2.24 8.14 14.91
N SER A 55 1.72 7.98 16.14
CA SER A 55 1.28 9.11 16.96
C SER A 55 2.34 10.20 17.05
N SER A 56 1.94 11.42 16.72
CA SER A 56 2.81 12.61 16.68
C SER A 56 3.93 12.57 15.62
N GLY A 57 4.10 11.46 14.91
CA GLY A 57 5.04 11.32 13.80
C GLY A 57 4.46 11.76 12.44
N THR A 58 5.18 11.46 11.38
CA THR A 58 4.78 11.76 10.01
C THR A 58 4.33 10.50 9.31
N LEU A 59 3.13 10.53 8.74
CA LEU A 59 2.65 9.49 7.82
C LEU A 59 2.99 9.88 6.38
N ILE A 60 3.60 8.95 5.65
CA ILE A 60 3.74 9.03 4.20
C ILE A 60 2.50 8.37 3.60
N TRP A 61 1.54 9.18 3.17
CA TRP A 61 0.26 8.69 2.67
C TRP A 61 0.34 8.37 1.18
N SER A 62 0.57 7.10 0.87
CA SER A 62 0.89 6.64 -0.48
C SER A 62 -0.33 6.46 -1.40
N VAL A 63 -1.55 6.70 -0.94
CA VAL A 63 -2.78 6.46 -1.75
C VAL A 63 -2.87 7.30 -3.02
N PHE A 64 -2.11 8.39 -3.12
CA PHE A 64 -2.05 9.23 -4.32
C PHE A 64 -1.01 8.75 -5.35
N LEU A 65 -0.20 7.76 -5.00
CA LEU A 65 0.66 7.04 -5.94
C LEU A 65 -0.15 5.89 -6.53
N ASP A 66 -1.12 6.20 -7.36
CA ASP A 66 -2.18 5.29 -7.80
C ASP A 66 -2.17 4.99 -9.31
N SER A 67 -1.05 5.26 -9.97
CA SER A 67 -0.93 5.06 -11.41
C SER A 67 -0.66 3.60 -11.78
N ILE A 68 -1.34 3.13 -12.82
CA ILE A 68 -0.96 1.93 -13.56
C ILE A 68 0.13 2.34 -14.56
N LEU A 69 1.33 1.83 -14.40
CA LEU A 69 2.50 2.27 -15.17
C LEU A 69 2.68 1.49 -16.47
N ASP A 70 2.37 0.19 -16.43
CA ASP A 70 2.55 -0.70 -17.57
C ASP A 70 1.75 -1.98 -17.39
N ILE A 71 1.31 -2.58 -18.50
CA ILE A 71 0.68 -3.90 -18.54
C ILE A 71 1.29 -4.65 -19.72
N ASP A 72 1.92 -5.79 -19.45
CA ASP A 72 2.39 -6.72 -20.47
C ASP A 72 1.52 -7.98 -20.47
N PRO A 73 0.56 -8.09 -21.39
CA PRO A 73 -0.29 -9.26 -21.48
C PRO A 73 0.44 -10.53 -21.91
N ALA A 74 1.54 -10.39 -22.67
CA ALA A 74 2.30 -11.53 -23.15
C ALA A 74 3.11 -12.16 -22.01
N ALA A 75 3.68 -11.34 -21.14
CA ALA A 75 4.38 -11.80 -19.95
C ALA A 75 3.42 -12.07 -18.77
N GLY A 76 2.15 -11.63 -18.84
CA GLY A 76 1.20 -11.72 -17.73
C GLY A 76 1.60 -10.85 -16.53
N THR A 77 2.22 -9.70 -16.78
CA THR A 77 2.73 -8.82 -15.72
C THR A 77 2.08 -7.44 -15.75
N VAL A 78 2.04 -6.80 -14.59
CA VAL A 78 1.59 -5.42 -14.43
C VAL A 78 2.55 -4.65 -13.53
N ARG A 79 2.87 -3.41 -13.90
CA ARG A 79 3.65 -2.48 -13.10
C ARG A 79 2.76 -1.35 -12.63
N VAL A 80 2.73 -1.15 -11.32
CA VAL A 80 1.84 -0.19 -10.69
C VAL A 80 2.57 0.58 -9.57
N GLU A 81 2.03 1.73 -9.20
CA GLU A 81 2.46 2.44 -8.01
C GLU A 81 1.87 1.83 -6.73
N ALA A 82 2.52 2.08 -5.60
CA ALA A 82 2.22 1.45 -4.32
C ALA A 82 0.81 1.77 -3.77
N GLY A 83 0.24 2.91 -4.15
CA GLY A 83 -1.08 3.38 -3.69
C GLY A 83 -2.27 2.81 -4.46
N VAL A 84 -2.03 2.12 -5.59
CA VAL A 84 -3.10 1.47 -6.36
C VAL A 84 -3.87 0.50 -5.48
N LEU A 85 -5.20 0.62 -5.44
CA LEU A 85 -6.04 -0.32 -4.71
C LEU A 85 -6.20 -1.63 -5.48
N LEU A 86 -6.19 -2.76 -4.78
CA LEU A 86 -6.42 -4.06 -5.40
C LEU A 86 -7.77 -4.12 -6.11
N ARG A 87 -8.80 -3.42 -5.60
CA ARG A 87 -10.09 -3.27 -6.25
C ARG A 87 -9.97 -2.72 -7.66
N ASP A 88 -9.24 -1.62 -7.83
CA ASP A 88 -9.15 -0.92 -9.10
C ASP A 88 -8.23 -1.66 -10.07
N LEU A 89 -7.15 -2.23 -9.55
CA LEU A 89 -6.29 -3.13 -10.32
C LEU A 89 -7.05 -4.35 -10.83
N GLN A 90 -7.80 -5.03 -9.95
CA GLN A 90 -8.59 -6.21 -10.33
C GLN A 90 -9.65 -5.89 -11.37
N ARG A 91 -10.37 -4.77 -11.23
CA ARG A 91 -11.35 -4.31 -12.22
C ARG A 91 -10.71 -4.13 -13.60
N LEU A 92 -9.54 -3.50 -13.64
CA LEU A 92 -8.80 -3.28 -14.88
C LEU A 92 -8.35 -4.61 -15.50
N LEU A 93 -7.80 -5.52 -14.69
CA LEU A 93 -7.27 -6.80 -15.17
C LEU A 93 -8.36 -7.72 -15.71
N VAL A 94 -9.50 -7.79 -15.02
CA VAL A 94 -10.64 -8.64 -15.46
C VAL A 94 -11.15 -8.27 -16.84
N THR A 95 -11.20 -6.97 -17.18
CA THR A 95 -11.60 -6.53 -18.53
C THR A 95 -10.63 -6.96 -19.62
N ARG A 96 -9.44 -7.43 -19.25
CA ARG A 96 -8.39 -7.92 -20.14
C ARG A 96 -8.20 -9.43 -20.08
N GLY A 97 -9.08 -10.14 -19.36
CA GLY A 97 -9.03 -11.59 -19.20
C GLY A 97 -8.02 -12.08 -18.15
N PHE A 98 -7.51 -11.18 -17.29
CA PHE A 98 -6.57 -11.52 -16.22
C PHE A 98 -7.19 -11.39 -14.84
N MET A 99 -6.57 -12.05 -13.87
CA MET A 99 -6.98 -11.99 -12.47
C MET A 99 -5.76 -12.09 -11.56
N LEU A 100 -5.80 -11.35 -10.45
CA LEU A 100 -4.75 -11.48 -9.44
C LEU A 100 -4.81 -12.89 -8.81
N PRO A 101 -3.67 -13.58 -8.68
CA PRO A 101 -3.64 -14.95 -8.15
C PRO A 101 -3.97 -15.00 -6.65
N VAL A 102 -3.73 -13.91 -5.92
CA VAL A 102 -4.01 -13.76 -4.50
C VAL A 102 -4.87 -12.52 -4.27
N THR A 103 -6.07 -12.74 -3.70
CA THR A 103 -7.00 -11.67 -3.35
C THR A 103 -7.40 -11.81 -1.88
N PRO A 104 -6.92 -10.93 -1.00
CA PRO A 104 -7.23 -11.01 0.43
C PRO A 104 -8.71 -10.72 0.73
N GLY A 105 -9.12 -10.84 1.99
CA GLY A 105 -10.51 -10.68 2.43
C GLY A 105 -11.15 -9.31 2.14
N THR A 106 -10.36 -8.31 1.75
CA THR A 106 -10.83 -7.01 1.27
C THR A 106 -10.00 -6.53 0.09
N GLN A 107 -10.65 -5.92 -0.88
CA GLN A 107 -10.01 -5.29 -2.03
C GLN A 107 -9.58 -3.84 -1.76
N GLU A 108 -9.94 -3.30 -0.60
CA GLU A 108 -9.68 -1.92 -0.19
C GLU A 108 -8.26 -1.69 0.34
N ILE A 109 -7.33 -2.60 0.08
CA ILE A 109 -5.91 -2.46 0.41
C ILE A 109 -5.12 -1.98 -0.81
N THR A 110 -4.05 -1.25 -0.54
CA THR A 110 -3.11 -0.80 -1.60
C THR A 110 -2.13 -1.92 -1.95
N VAL A 111 -1.59 -1.89 -3.17
CA VAL A 111 -0.54 -2.84 -3.60
C VAL A 111 0.65 -2.79 -2.66
N GLY A 112 1.13 -1.59 -2.27
CA GLY A 112 2.21 -1.46 -1.30
C GLY A 112 1.86 -2.07 0.07
N GLY A 113 0.63 -1.90 0.54
CA GLY A 113 0.14 -2.54 1.77
C GLY A 113 0.04 -4.06 1.65
N ALA A 114 -0.37 -4.56 0.49
CA ALA A 114 -0.43 -6.00 0.22
C ALA A 114 0.96 -6.65 0.24
N ILE A 115 1.97 -5.98 -0.32
CA ILE A 115 3.37 -6.43 -0.29
C ILE A 115 3.92 -6.36 1.14
N ALA A 116 3.78 -5.21 1.80
CA ALA A 116 4.35 -4.98 3.13
C ALA A 116 3.82 -5.94 4.21
N SER A 117 2.58 -6.40 4.06
CA SER A 117 1.95 -7.35 5.00
C SER A 117 1.94 -8.78 4.47
N ASP A 118 2.53 -9.01 3.31
CA ASP A 118 2.53 -10.29 2.59
C ASP A 118 1.17 -10.98 2.67
N VAL A 119 0.14 -10.27 2.23
CA VAL A 119 -1.25 -10.71 2.41
C VAL A 119 -1.52 -12.04 1.72
N HIS A 120 -2.42 -12.81 2.28
CA HIS A 120 -2.83 -14.10 1.77
C HIS A 120 -4.36 -14.20 1.66
N CYS A 121 -4.82 -15.23 0.97
CA CYS A 121 -6.23 -15.58 0.88
C CYS A 121 -6.45 -17.06 1.25
N LYS A 122 -7.68 -17.52 1.16
CA LYS A 122 -8.04 -18.90 1.54
C LYS A 122 -7.36 -20.00 0.71
N ASN A 123 -6.82 -19.63 -0.47
CA ASN A 123 -6.10 -20.57 -1.35
C ASN A 123 -4.58 -20.53 -1.17
N HIS A 124 -4.06 -19.88 -0.13
CA HIS A 124 -2.63 -19.67 0.11
C HIS A 124 -1.82 -20.98 0.18
N HIS A 125 -2.44 -22.08 0.63
CA HIS A 125 -1.82 -23.40 0.64
C HIS A 125 -1.45 -23.92 -0.76
N ARG A 126 -2.06 -23.37 -1.81
CA ARG A 126 -1.81 -23.76 -3.21
C ARG A 126 -1.07 -22.66 -3.99
N PHE A 127 -1.41 -21.41 -3.76
CA PHE A 127 -0.91 -20.26 -4.54
C PHE A 127 0.09 -19.39 -3.76
N GLY A 128 0.33 -19.68 -2.49
CA GLY A 128 1.21 -18.88 -1.66
C GLY A 128 0.58 -17.54 -1.24
N THR A 129 1.43 -16.62 -0.87
CA THR A 129 1.08 -15.26 -0.45
C THR A 129 1.21 -14.27 -1.61
N PHE A 130 0.83 -13.03 -1.40
CA PHE A 130 0.93 -11.97 -2.42
C PHE A 130 2.38 -11.77 -2.86
N GLY A 131 3.33 -11.84 -1.93
CA GLY A 131 4.76 -11.71 -2.20
C GLY A 131 5.31 -12.75 -3.16
N CYS A 132 4.74 -13.97 -3.20
CA CYS A 132 5.13 -15.01 -4.15
C CYS A 132 4.90 -14.61 -5.63
N HIS A 133 4.08 -13.61 -5.88
CA HIS A 133 3.73 -13.12 -7.21
C HIS A 133 4.32 -11.74 -7.53
N VAL A 134 5.19 -11.23 -6.67
CA VAL A 134 5.90 -9.96 -6.89
C VAL A 134 7.24 -10.26 -7.54
N LEU A 135 7.44 -9.79 -8.76
CA LEU A 135 8.68 -10.00 -9.51
C LEU A 135 9.79 -9.04 -9.08
N SER A 136 9.42 -7.79 -8.83
CA SER A 136 10.34 -6.75 -8.36
C SER A 136 9.57 -5.56 -7.78
N PHE A 137 10.25 -4.76 -6.96
CA PHE A 137 9.75 -3.46 -6.53
C PHE A 137 10.91 -2.49 -6.31
N THR A 138 10.62 -1.20 -6.41
CA THR A 138 11.55 -0.13 -6.07
C THR A 138 11.21 0.38 -4.67
N LEU A 139 12.20 0.37 -3.78
CA LEU A 139 12.11 0.96 -2.46
C LEU A 139 12.70 2.36 -2.52
N LEU A 140 11.95 3.35 -2.01
CA LEU A 140 12.36 4.77 -1.92
C LEU A 140 12.89 5.09 -0.53
#